data_af705d75092a2dbce2d500768a059fe6
#
_entry.id   af705d75092a2dbce2d500768a059fe6
#
_cell.length_a   1.000
_cell.length_b   1.000
_cell.length_c   1.000
_cell.angle_alpha   90.00
_cell.angle_beta   90.00
_cell.angle_gamma   90.00
#
_symmetry.space_group_name_H-M   'P 1'
#
loop_
_entity.id
_entity.type
_entity.pdbx_description
1 polymer ?
#
loop_
_entity_poly.entity_id
_entity_poly.type
_entity_poly.pdbx_seq_one_letter_code
_entity_poly.pdbx_strand_id
1 'polypeptide(L)'
;MSFAFVFPGQGSQSVGMLGALGGAYEVVRETFGEASAVVGFDLWKLASEGPEEALNTTERTQPVMLAAGVATWRAWLAQGGGAPAVVSGHSLGEFTALVCAGSLDFRAAVGLVRLRGEFMQAAVPAGTGAMAAILGLEDEAVEAACREAAQGAVVEPANFNSPSQVVIAGERAAVERAIELAKARGAKRAVVLPVSVPSHTSLMRGAGERLGERLRALEVRTPRIRYVSAVDAGAHCEPDDIRQVLVRQISSPVRWPQTLRAVSAGAIAQVIECGPGKVLTGLNRRIERRADLSFLALEDPASIASALTATQGDLHA
;
A
#
# COMPACT_ATOMS: atom_id res chain seq x y z
N MET A 1 21.73 -11.30 -7.55
CA MET A 1 20.57 -12.13 -7.12
C MET A 1 19.28 -11.46 -7.55
N SER A 2 18.19 -12.21 -7.82
CA SER A 2 16.91 -11.61 -8.21
C SER A 2 16.17 -11.11 -6.97
N PHE A 3 15.58 -9.92 -7.04
CA PHE A 3 14.86 -9.29 -5.94
C PHE A 3 13.53 -8.68 -6.41
N ALA A 4 12.65 -8.41 -5.46
CA ALA A 4 11.38 -7.77 -5.68
C ALA A 4 11.25 -6.50 -4.81
N PHE A 5 10.53 -5.50 -5.31
CA PHE A 5 10.12 -4.35 -4.52
C PHE A 5 8.64 -4.42 -4.17
N VAL A 6 8.33 -4.08 -2.92
CA VAL A 6 6.98 -3.89 -2.44
C VAL A 6 6.82 -2.48 -1.89
N PHE A 7 5.70 -1.85 -2.21
CA PHE A 7 5.43 -0.47 -1.85
C PHE A 7 4.33 -0.40 -0.79
N PRO A 8 4.59 0.29 0.35
CA PRO A 8 3.61 0.42 1.41
C PRO A 8 2.44 1.31 1.01
N GLY A 9 1.31 1.07 1.66
CA GLY A 9 0.11 1.89 1.55
C GLY A 9 -0.09 2.82 2.75
N GLN A 10 -1.31 3.33 2.88
CA GLN A 10 -1.77 4.11 4.02
C GLN A 10 -1.61 3.32 5.33
N GLY A 11 -1.12 3.98 6.37
CA GLY A 11 -0.77 3.39 7.67
C GLY A 11 0.74 3.22 7.88
N SER A 12 1.57 3.47 6.85
CA SER A 12 3.02 3.48 6.97
C SER A 12 3.61 4.89 7.09
N GLN A 13 2.78 5.94 6.96
CA GLN A 13 3.21 7.33 7.13
C GLN A 13 3.44 7.67 8.60
N SER A 14 4.40 8.54 8.82
CA SER A 14 4.64 9.22 10.10
C SER A 14 5.26 10.59 9.86
N VAL A 15 5.01 11.54 10.74
CA VAL A 15 5.70 12.84 10.68
C VAL A 15 7.20 12.61 10.86
N GLY A 16 8.00 13.24 10.02
CA GLY A 16 9.45 13.05 9.95
C GLY A 16 9.91 11.92 9.03
N MET A 17 8.99 11.17 8.40
CA MET A 17 9.35 10.09 7.49
C MET A 17 10.26 10.59 6.36
N LEU A 18 11.18 9.73 5.91
CA LEU A 18 12.19 10.02 4.89
C LEU A 18 13.16 11.19 5.22
N GLY A 19 13.15 11.72 6.45
CA GLY A 19 14.03 12.83 6.85
C GLY A 19 15.52 12.52 6.61
N ALA A 20 15.97 11.32 6.96
CA ALA A 20 17.35 10.88 6.70
C ALA A 20 17.66 10.76 5.19
N LEU A 21 16.75 10.22 4.39
CA LEU A 21 16.92 10.12 2.93
C LEU A 21 16.89 11.51 2.28
N GLY A 22 15.96 12.39 2.68
CA GLY A 22 15.86 13.76 2.16
C GLY A 22 16.99 14.67 2.59
N GLY A 23 17.70 14.35 3.66
CA GLY A 23 18.94 15.01 4.06
C GLY A 23 20.17 14.54 3.29
N ALA A 24 20.18 13.29 2.85
CA ALA A 24 21.31 12.68 2.15
C ALA A 24 21.20 12.75 0.62
N TYR A 25 19.98 12.72 0.07
CA TYR A 25 19.75 12.61 -1.37
C TYR A 25 18.78 13.69 -1.87
N GLU A 26 19.28 14.64 -2.66
CA GLU A 26 18.52 15.76 -3.21
C GLU A 26 17.28 15.30 -4.02
N VAL A 27 17.41 14.22 -4.77
CA VAL A 27 16.33 13.63 -5.57
C VAL A 27 15.07 13.32 -4.76
N VAL A 28 15.18 13.12 -3.45
CA VAL A 28 14.01 12.91 -2.56
C VAL A 28 13.19 14.19 -2.47
N ARG A 29 13.84 15.33 -2.19
CA ARG A 29 13.17 16.62 -2.10
C ARG A 29 12.64 17.10 -3.45
N GLU A 30 13.40 16.89 -4.53
CA GLU A 30 12.96 17.17 -5.90
C GLU A 30 11.68 16.41 -6.24
N THR A 31 11.60 15.11 -5.89
CA THR A 31 10.41 14.29 -6.11
C THR A 31 9.20 14.83 -5.35
N PHE A 32 9.38 15.23 -4.10
CA PHE A 32 8.30 15.86 -3.33
C PHE A 32 7.91 17.23 -3.90
N GLY A 33 8.86 18.01 -4.40
CA GLY A 33 8.61 19.29 -5.08
C GLY A 33 7.77 19.10 -6.35
N GLU A 34 8.13 18.10 -7.17
CA GLU A 34 7.37 17.73 -8.37
C GLU A 34 5.91 17.34 -8.04
N ALA A 35 5.72 16.52 -7.00
CA ALA A 35 4.40 16.12 -6.55
C ALA A 35 3.60 17.27 -5.94
N SER A 36 4.25 18.14 -5.16
CA SER A 36 3.64 19.33 -4.55
C SER A 36 3.09 20.30 -5.60
N ALA A 37 3.81 20.48 -6.71
CA ALA A 37 3.36 21.29 -7.83
C ALA A 37 2.07 20.76 -8.48
N VAL A 38 1.80 19.47 -8.40
CA VAL A 38 0.55 18.86 -8.91
C VAL A 38 -0.62 19.08 -7.97
N VAL A 39 -0.41 18.90 -6.65
CA VAL A 39 -1.50 18.98 -5.68
C VAL A 39 -1.77 20.39 -5.17
N GLY A 40 -0.83 21.33 -5.35
CA GLY A 40 -0.97 22.73 -4.97
C GLY A 40 -0.67 23.02 -3.48
N PHE A 41 -0.04 22.09 -2.76
CA PHE A 41 0.45 22.30 -1.39
C PHE A 41 1.74 21.53 -1.16
N ASP A 42 2.51 21.94 -0.14
CA ASP A 42 3.83 21.38 0.16
C ASP A 42 3.72 20.01 0.84
N LEU A 43 3.94 18.95 0.04
CA LEU A 43 3.92 17.55 0.51
C LEU A 43 5.15 17.22 1.37
N TRP A 44 6.32 17.85 1.09
CA TRP A 44 7.50 17.62 1.90
C TRP A 44 7.33 18.18 3.30
N LYS A 45 6.85 19.42 3.41
CA LYS A 45 6.55 20.02 4.70
C LYS A 45 5.53 19.20 5.49
N LEU A 46 4.47 18.72 4.81
CA LEU A 46 3.47 17.87 5.47
C LEU A 46 4.08 16.55 5.96
N ALA A 47 4.96 15.92 5.18
CA ALA A 47 5.61 14.66 5.54
C ALA A 47 6.63 14.84 6.67
N SER A 48 7.42 15.93 6.64
CA SER A 48 8.52 16.18 7.58
C SER A 48 8.09 16.85 8.89
N GLU A 49 7.11 17.74 8.84
CA GLU A 49 6.71 18.61 9.96
C GLU A 49 5.27 18.40 10.40
N GLY A 50 4.43 17.75 9.58
CA GLY A 50 3.02 17.53 9.87
C GLY A 50 2.14 18.76 9.59
N PRO A 51 1.05 18.94 10.34
CA PRO A 51 0.64 18.17 11.52
C PRO A 51 0.15 16.75 11.19
N GLU A 52 0.27 15.84 12.17
CA GLU A 52 -0.08 14.42 12.01
C GLU A 52 -1.54 14.20 11.59
N GLU A 53 -2.45 14.98 12.15
CA GLU A 53 -3.87 14.92 11.78
C GLU A 53 -4.10 15.20 10.29
N ALA A 54 -3.40 16.19 9.74
CA ALA A 54 -3.49 16.51 8.32
C ALA A 54 -2.82 15.44 7.45
N LEU A 55 -1.69 14.88 7.89
CA LEU A 55 -1.00 13.79 7.21
C LEU A 55 -1.88 12.54 7.13
N ASN A 56 -2.72 12.29 8.13
CA ASN A 56 -3.58 11.12 8.24
C ASN A 56 -4.95 11.27 7.53
N THR A 57 -5.25 12.42 6.90
CA THR A 57 -6.43 12.53 6.05
C THR A 57 -6.21 11.79 4.74
N THR A 58 -7.13 10.92 4.34
CA THR A 58 -6.97 10.02 3.19
C THR A 58 -6.58 10.75 1.90
N GLU A 59 -7.16 11.92 1.63
CA GLU A 59 -6.88 12.75 0.46
C GLU A 59 -5.45 13.32 0.42
N ARG A 60 -4.79 13.46 1.60
CA ARG A 60 -3.41 13.93 1.73
C ARG A 60 -2.42 12.80 1.88
N THR A 61 -2.79 11.79 2.65
CA THR A 61 -1.95 10.59 2.83
C THR A 61 -1.58 9.95 1.49
N GLN A 62 -2.54 9.84 0.56
CA GLN A 62 -2.31 9.13 -0.69
C GLN A 62 -1.24 9.78 -1.58
N PRO A 63 -1.30 11.07 -1.92
CA PRO A 63 -0.23 11.69 -2.70
C PRO A 63 1.11 11.76 -1.95
N VAL A 64 1.11 11.94 -0.62
CA VAL A 64 2.33 11.91 0.19
C VAL A 64 2.99 10.54 0.12
N MET A 65 2.24 9.45 0.27
CA MET A 65 2.77 8.08 0.23
C MET A 65 3.27 7.69 -1.16
N LEU A 66 2.57 8.10 -2.22
CA LEU A 66 3.04 7.90 -3.59
C LEU A 66 4.37 8.64 -3.82
N ALA A 67 4.45 9.92 -3.44
CA ALA A 67 5.68 10.71 -3.55
C ALA A 67 6.83 10.08 -2.74
N ALA A 68 6.55 9.62 -1.53
CA ALA A 68 7.52 8.97 -0.67
C ALA A 68 8.09 7.68 -1.27
N GLY A 69 7.24 6.81 -1.81
CA GLY A 69 7.68 5.56 -2.45
C GLY A 69 8.49 5.83 -3.73
N VAL A 70 8.04 6.77 -4.58
CA VAL A 70 8.79 7.14 -5.79
C VAL A 70 10.10 7.85 -5.44
N ALA A 71 10.14 8.68 -4.40
CA ALA A 71 11.37 9.34 -3.93
C ALA A 71 12.40 8.31 -3.44
N THR A 72 11.97 7.32 -2.68
CA THR A 72 12.83 6.20 -2.24
C THR A 72 13.33 5.38 -3.42
N TRP A 73 12.48 5.09 -4.41
CA TRP A 73 12.86 4.43 -5.66
C TRP A 73 13.91 5.22 -6.44
N ARG A 74 13.71 6.55 -6.60
CA ARG A 74 14.67 7.41 -7.30
C ARG A 74 16.00 7.51 -6.54
N ALA A 75 15.98 7.55 -5.21
CA ALA A 75 17.19 7.50 -4.39
C ALA A 75 17.94 6.18 -4.58
N TRP A 76 17.24 5.04 -4.59
CA TRP A 76 17.80 3.73 -4.89
C TRP A 76 18.53 3.71 -6.25
N LEU A 77 17.89 4.21 -7.31
CA LEU A 77 18.47 4.27 -8.64
C LEU A 77 19.68 5.22 -8.69
N ALA A 78 19.61 6.38 -8.03
CA ALA A 78 20.73 7.34 -7.96
C ALA A 78 21.97 6.78 -7.25
N GLN A 79 21.78 5.79 -6.37
CA GLN A 79 22.87 5.07 -5.71
C GLN A 79 23.33 3.82 -6.49
N GLY A 80 22.94 3.67 -7.75
CA GLY A 80 23.34 2.55 -8.62
C GLY A 80 22.53 1.27 -8.42
N GLY A 81 21.38 1.35 -7.77
CA GLY A 81 20.48 0.22 -7.61
C GLY A 81 19.87 -0.23 -8.94
N GLY A 82 19.79 -1.56 -9.13
CA GLY A 82 19.19 -2.17 -10.31
C GLY A 82 17.66 -2.20 -10.25
N ALA A 83 17.05 -2.57 -11.38
CA ALA A 83 15.61 -2.82 -11.46
C ALA A 83 15.24 -4.17 -10.78
N PRO A 84 14.17 -4.24 -9.97
CA PRO A 84 13.68 -5.49 -9.43
C PRO A 84 13.05 -6.35 -10.53
N ALA A 85 12.99 -7.65 -10.32
CA ALA A 85 12.29 -8.57 -11.24
C ALA A 85 10.76 -8.44 -11.13
N VAL A 86 10.26 -8.06 -9.94
CA VAL A 86 8.83 -7.95 -9.65
C VAL A 86 8.58 -6.74 -8.77
N VAL A 87 7.47 -6.07 -9.04
CA VAL A 87 6.91 -5.01 -8.18
C VAL A 87 5.48 -5.32 -7.76
N SER A 88 5.13 -4.94 -6.56
CA SER A 88 3.76 -4.97 -6.04
C SER A 88 3.58 -3.87 -5.01
N GLY A 89 2.34 -3.65 -4.57
CA GLY A 89 2.07 -2.66 -3.53
C GLY A 89 0.84 -3.00 -2.71
N HIS A 90 0.80 -2.52 -1.49
CA HIS A 90 -0.37 -2.67 -0.62
C HIS A 90 -1.33 -1.50 -0.87
N SER A 91 -2.51 -1.78 -1.41
CA SER A 91 -3.53 -0.75 -1.70
C SER A 91 -2.95 0.43 -2.51
N LEU A 92 -2.79 1.61 -1.93
CA LEU A 92 -2.15 2.76 -2.58
C LEU A 92 -0.77 2.43 -3.17
N GLY A 93 0.00 1.57 -2.52
CA GLY A 93 1.33 1.16 -2.99
C GLY A 93 1.34 0.54 -4.39
N GLU A 94 0.20 0.03 -4.88
CA GLU A 94 0.11 -0.46 -6.27
C GLU A 94 0.28 0.67 -7.30
N PHE A 95 -0.21 1.89 -7.00
CA PHE A 95 0.02 3.05 -7.87
C PHE A 95 1.51 3.41 -7.90
N THR A 96 2.18 3.34 -6.74
CA THR A 96 3.65 3.54 -6.67
C THR A 96 4.38 2.48 -7.48
N ALA A 97 4.00 1.21 -7.35
CA ALA A 97 4.57 0.10 -8.12
C ALA A 97 4.44 0.32 -9.63
N LEU A 98 3.27 0.76 -10.09
CA LEU A 98 3.00 1.04 -11.50
C LEU A 98 3.78 2.25 -12.03
N VAL A 99 3.99 3.29 -11.21
CA VAL A 99 4.88 4.42 -11.57
C VAL A 99 6.33 3.92 -11.71
N CYS A 100 6.84 3.17 -10.75
CA CYS A 100 8.21 2.63 -10.78
C CYS A 100 8.41 1.63 -11.92
N ALA A 101 7.37 0.88 -12.30
CA ALA A 101 7.38 0.01 -13.47
C ALA A 101 7.21 0.75 -14.82
N GLY A 102 7.00 2.06 -14.81
CA GLY A 102 6.84 2.89 -16.02
C GLY A 102 5.47 2.74 -16.69
N SER A 103 4.49 2.17 -16.01
CA SER A 103 3.11 2.02 -16.50
C SER A 103 2.30 3.31 -16.34
N LEU A 104 2.52 4.06 -15.26
CA LEU A 104 1.89 5.36 -15.01
C LEU A 104 2.95 6.48 -15.00
N ASP A 105 2.60 7.63 -15.55
CA ASP A 105 3.36 8.86 -15.35
C ASP A 105 3.25 9.32 -13.89
N PHE A 106 4.36 9.80 -13.31
CA PHE A 106 4.39 10.17 -11.89
C PHE A 106 3.44 11.31 -11.55
N ARG A 107 3.46 12.39 -12.33
CA ARG A 107 2.61 13.57 -12.08
C ARG A 107 1.13 13.23 -12.25
N ALA A 108 0.82 12.45 -13.28
CA ALA A 108 -0.53 11.95 -13.51
C ALA A 108 -1.01 11.04 -12.36
N ALA A 109 -0.15 10.16 -11.87
CA ALA A 109 -0.45 9.29 -10.74
C ALA A 109 -0.66 10.07 -9.43
N VAL A 110 0.13 11.13 -9.16
CA VAL A 110 -0.07 12.03 -8.00
C VAL A 110 -1.46 12.66 -8.03
N GLY A 111 -1.86 13.21 -9.18
CA GLY A 111 -3.21 13.78 -9.35
C GLY A 111 -4.31 12.72 -9.19
N LEU A 112 -4.08 11.52 -9.74
CA LEU A 112 -5.04 10.42 -9.67
C LEU A 112 -5.26 9.91 -8.24
N VAL A 113 -4.19 9.70 -7.45
CA VAL A 113 -4.33 9.19 -6.08
C VAL A 113 -4.90 10.24 -5.13
N ARG A 114 -4.68 11.53 -5.39
CA ARG A 114 -5.39 12.61 -4.69
C ARG A 114 -6.90 12.47 -4.91
N LEU A 115 -7.34 12.39 -6.17
CA LEU A 115 -8.74 12.19 -6.52
C LEU A 115 -9.29 10.87 -5.94
N ARG A 116 -8.50 9.79 -5.93
CA ARG A 116 -8.86 8.53 -5.29
C ARG A 116 -9.19 8.76 -3.81
N GLY A 117 -8.34 9.47 -3.08
CA GLY A 117 -8.57 9.83 -1.67
C GLY A 117 -9.85 10.65 -1.48
N GLU A 118 -10.08 11.67 -2.30
CA GLU A 118 -11.29 12.50 -2.30
C GLU A 118 -12.55 11.65 -2.58
N PHE A 119 -12.51 10.76 -3.58
CA PHE A 119 -13.65 9.90 -3.92
C PHE A 119 -13.96 8.91 -2.79
N MET A 120 -12.94 8.33 -2.18
CA MET A 120 -13.10 7.43 -1.04
C MET A 120 -13.69 8.16 0.18
N GLN A 121 -13.20 9.38 0.48
CA GLN A 121 -13.70 10.19 1.58
C GLN A 121 -15.17 10.60 1.37
N ALA A 122 -15.56 10.86 0.12
CA ALA A 122 -16.93 11.25 -0.25
C ALA A 122 -17.88 10.04 -0.40
N ALA A 123 -17.40 8.82 -0.37
CA ALA A 123 -18.21 7.61 -0.60
C ALA A 123 -19.19 7.32 0.55
N VAL A 124 -18.87 7.75 1.76
CA VAL A 124 -19.72 7.60 2.94
C VAL A 124 -19.74 8.91 3.74
N PRO A 125 -20.83 9.22 4.45
CA PRO A 125 -20.86 10.38 5.33
C PRO A 125 -19.76 10.30 6.40
N ALA A 126 -19.18 11.46 6.74
CA ALA A 126 -18.12 11.51 7.74
C ALA A 126 -18.56 10.89 9.07
N GLY A 127 -17.71 10.03 9.65
CA GLY A 127 -17.96 9.37 10.93
C GLY A 127 -18.89 8.15 10.88
N THR A 128 -19.51 7.84 9.74
CA THR A 128 -20.39 6.65 9.63
C THR A 128 -19.64 5.35 9.32
N GLY A 129 -18.45 5.46 8.70
CA GLY A 129 -17.57 4.33 8.47
C GLY A 129 -16.59 4.08 9.62
N ALA A 130 -16.07 2.87 9.68
CA ALA A 130 -15.00 2.47 10.58
C ALA A 130 -14.15 1.35 9.98
N MET A 131 -12.92 1.22 10.51
CA MET A 131 -12.04 0.07 10.25
C MET A 131 -11.50 -0.45 11.59
N ALA A 132 -11.26 -1.75 11.68
CA ALA A 132 -10.66 -2.36 12.87
C ALA A 132 -9.71 -3.49 12.50
N ALA A 133 -8.58 -3.58 13.21
CA ALA A 133 -7.65 -4.68 13.09
C ALA A 133 -8.03 -5.81 14.06
N ILE A 134 -8.23 -7.01 13.53
CA ILE A 134 -8.48 -8.25 14.28
C ILE A 134 -7.22 -9.09 14.26
N LEU A 135 -6.71 -9.46 15.44
CA LEU A 135 -5.46 -10.20 15.58
C LEU A 135 -5.68 -11.50 16.36
N GLY A 136 -5.02 -12.56 15.91
CA GLY A 136 -5.01 -13.86 16.59
C GLY A 136 -6.26 -14.70 16.32
N LEU A 137 -6.97 -14.42 15.23
CA LEU A 137 -8.11 -15.19 14.75
C LEU A 137 -7.89 -15.56 13.29
N GLU A 138 -8.25 -16.77 12.89
CA GLU A 138 -8.11 -17.25 11.51
C GLU A 138 -9.06 -16.51 10.56
N ASP A 139 -8.67 -16.40 9.29
CA ASP A 139 -9.34 -15.58 8.28
C ASP A 139 -10.84 -15.97 8.14
N GLU A 140 -11.14 -17.27 8.10
CA GLU A 140 -12.52 -17.78 7.96
C GLU A 140 -13.41 -17.42 9.16
N ALA A 141 -12.82 -17.37 10.36
CA ALA A 141 -13.54 -16.98 11.57
C ALA A 141 -13.81 -15.47 11.61
N VAL A 142 -12.91 -14.65 11.06
CA VAL A 142 -13.14 -13.21 10.87
C VAL A 142 -14.22 -12.97 9.83
N GLU A 143 -14.18 -13.68 8.69
CA GLU A 143 -15.24 -13.61 7.68
C GLU A 143 -16.61 -14.01 8.25
N ALA A 144 -16.68 -15.07 9.06
CA ALA A 144 -17.90 -15.49 9.72
C ALA A 144 -18.42 -14.42 10.70
N ALA A 145 -17.52 -13.77 11.47
CA ALA A 145 -17.88 -12.68 12.36
C ALA A 145 -18.47 -11.48 11.58
N CYS A 146 -17.88 -11.13 10.45
CA CYS A 146 -18.40 -10.06 9.58
C CYS A 146 -19.80 -10.42 9.04
N ARG A 147 -19.98 -11.62 8.50
CA ARG A 147 -21.29 -12.07 7.97
C ARG A 147 -22.40 -12.00 9.04
N GLU A 148 -22.12 -12.46 10.25
CA GLU A 148 -23.08 -12.43 11.37
C GLU A 148 -23.34 -11.01 11.87
N ALA A 149 -22.29 -10.16 11.91
CA ALA A 149 -22.40 -8.77 12.35
C ALA A 149 -23.14 -7.87 11.37
N ALA A 150 -23.22 -8.24 10.09
CA ALA A 150 -23.78 -7.39 9.04
C ALA A 150 -25.23 -6.97 9.33
N GLN A 151 -26.15 -7.92 9.58
CA GLN A 151 -27.55 -7.63 9.96
C GLN A 151 -28.23 -6.59 9.06
N GLY A 152 -27.94 -6.64 7.74
CA GLY A 152 -28.44 -5.69 6.75
C GLY A 152 -27.53 -4.47 6.51
N ALA A 153 -26.49 -4.25 7.33
CA ALA A 153 -25.44 -3.25 7.12
C ALA A 153 -24.21 -3.89 6.48
N VAL A 154 -23.24 -3.05 6.05
CA VAL A 154 -21.99 -3.53 5.47
C VAL A 154 -20.91 -3.62 6.54
N VAL A 155 -20.32 -4.80 6.72
CA VAL A 155 -19.01 -5.01 7.36
C VAL A 155 -18.34 -6.19 6.67
N GLU A 156 -17.12 -5.96 6.17
CA GLU A 156 -16.40 -6.90 5.31
C GLU A 156 -14.93 -6.97 5.71
N PRO A 157 -14.22 -8.10 5.50
CA PRO A 157 -12.78 -8.14 5.53
C PRO A 157 -12.22 -7.22 4.44
N ALA A 158 -11.40 -6.26 4.84
CA ALA A 158 -10.81 -5.25 3.97
C ALA A 158 -9.35 -5.56 3.60
N ASN A 159 -8.57 -6.07 4.57
CA ASN A 159 -7.18 -6.44 4.32
C ASN A 159 -6.86 -7.75 5.05
N PHE A 160 -6.48 -8.77 4.29
CA PHE A 160 -5.78 -9.93 4.80
C PHE A 160 -4.28 -9.59 4.80
N ASN A 161 -3.74 -9.24 5.96
CA ASN A 161 -2.39 -8.67 6.06
C ASN A 161 -1.30 -9.72 6.33
N SER A 162 -1.59 -10.68 7.19
CA SER A 162 -0.70 -11.82 7.49
C SER A 162 -1.53 -12.91 8.18
N PRO A 163 -1.04 -14.12 8.37
CA PRO A 163 -1.74 -15.14 9.15
C PRO A 163 -2.23 -14.56 10.48
N SER A 164 -3.52 -14.75 10.74
CA SER A 164 -4.22 -14.26 11.93
C SER A 164 -4.16 -12.72 12.14
N GLN A 165 -4.03 -11.94 11.06
CA GLN A 165 -4.14 -10.47 11.07
C GLN A 165 -4.99 -9.99 9.90
N VAL A 166 -6.25 -9.68 10.19
CA VAL A 166 -7.22 -9.16 9.22
C VAL A 166 -7.72 -7.79 9.67
N VAL A 167 -7.82 -6.86 8.73
CA VAL A 167 -8.55 -5.60 8.94
C VAL A 167 -9.96 -5.77 8.39
N ILE A 168 -10.95 -5.43 9.19
CA ILE A 168 -12.35 -5.35 8.79
C ILE A 168 -12.77 -3.90 8.62
N ALA A 169 -13.70 -3.64 7.73
CA ALA A 169 -14.20 -2.29 7.46
C ALA A 169 -15.69 -2.32 7.11
N GLY A 170 -16.37 -1.20 7.32
CA GLY A 170 -17.79 -1.09 7.02
C GLY A 170 -18.46 0.05 7.76
N GLU A 171 -19.75 -0.06 7.94
CA GLU A 171 -20.54 0.84 8.76
C GLU A 171 -20.15 0.67 10.24
N ARG A 172 -19.94 1.78 10.94
CA ARG A 172 -19.40 1.81 12.30
C ARG A 172 -20.10 0.82 13.26
N ALA A 173 -21.41 0.85 13.33
CA ALA A 173 -22.17 -0.03 14.22
C ALA A 173 -22.00 -1.52 13.87
N ALA A 174 -21.86 -1.86 12.60
CA ALA A 174 -21.60 -3.23 12.16
C ALA A 174 -20.17 -3.67 12.46
N VAL A 175 -19.18 -2.76 12.29
CA VAL A 175 -17.78 -3.02 12.69
C VAL A 175 -17.68 -3.25 14.19
N GLU A 176 -18.38 -2.46 15.01
CA GLU A 176 -18.43 -2.65 16.48
C GLU A 176 -19.00 -4.00 16.86
N ARG A 177 -20.11 -4.44 16.23
CA ARG A 177 -20.65 -5.80 16.44
C ARG A 177 -19.65 -6.88 16.01
N ALA A 178 -18.99 -6.69 14.87
CA ALA A 178 -18.00 -7.65 14.37
C ALA A 178 -16.79 -7.78 15.31
N ILE A 179 -16.37 -6.70 15.96
CA ILE A 179 -15.33 -6.70 17.01
C ILE A 179 -15.74 -7.59 18.18
N GLU A 180 -16.96 -7.42 18.70
CA GLU A 180 -17.44 -8.24 19.82
C GLU A 180 -17.58 -9.71 19.46
N LEU A 181 -18.09 -10.01 18.26
CA LEU A 181 -18.17 -11.38 17.75
C LEU A 181 -16.76 -11.99 17.54
N ALA A 182 -15.79 -11.23 17.04
CA ALA A 182 -14.43 -11.70 16.89
C ALA A 182 -13.77 -12.00 18.26
N LYS A 183 -13.98 -11.15 19.26
CA LYS A 183 -13.53 -11.40 20.65
C LYS A 183 -14.15 -12.67 21.22
N ALA A 184 -15.46 -12.86 21.06
CA ALA A 184 -16.18 -14.05 21.51
C ALA A 184 -15.66 -15.34 20.83
N ARG A 185 -15.11 -15.22 19.61
CA ARG A 185 -14.47 -16.33 18.87
C ARG A 185 -12.98 -16.52 19.20
N GLY A 186 -12.43 -15.75 20.13
CA GLY A 186 -11.06 -15.93 20.60
C GLY A 186 -10.03 -15.03 19.94
N ALA A 187 -10.45 -13.92 19.30
CA ALA A 187 -9.50 -12.90 18.84
C ALA A 187 -8.66 -12.39 20.03
N LYS A 188 -7.33 -12.43 19.90
CA LYS A 188 -6.42 -11.96 20.95
C LYS A 188 -6.49 -10.45 21.14
N ARG A 189 -6.77 -9.72 20.06
CA ARG A 189 -6.90 -8.28 20.07
C ARG A 189 -7.81 -7.82 18.93
N ALA A 190 -8.65 -6.84 19.20
CA ALA A 190 -9.44 -6.12 18.22
C ALA A 190 -9.32 -4.61 18.50
N VAL A 191 -8.82 -3.85 17.53
CA VAL A 191 -8.46 -2.43 17.69
C VAL A 191 -9.10 -1.61 16.58
N VAL A 192 -9.92 -0.63 16.94
CA VAL A 192 -10.42 0.37 15.99
C VAL A 192 -9.25 1.21 15.49
N LEU A 193 -9.18 1.39 14.17
CA LEU A 193 -8.13 2.20 13.53
C LEU A 193 -8.57 3.68 13.46
N PRO A 194 -7.63 4.63 13.51
CA PRO A 194 -7.93 6.07 13.44
C PRO A 194 -8.25 6.52 12.00
N VAL A 195 -9.07 5.76 11.30
CA VAL A 195 -9.54 6.02 9.93
C VAL A 195 -11.05 5.79 9.86
N SER A 196 -11.75 6.69 9.17
CA SER A 196 -13.22 6.65 9.05
C SER A 196 -13.71 6.19 7.67
N VAL A 197 -12.81 6.06 6.70
CA VAL A 197 -13.16 5.58 5.36
C VAL A 197 -13.13 4.05 5.33
N PRO A 198 -14.25 3.35 5.09
CA PRO A 198 -14.32 1.90 5.06
C PRO A 198 -13.75 1.35 3.74
N SER A 199 -12.43 1.53 3.56
CA SER A 199 -11.69 1.14 2.36
C SER A 199 -11.82 -0.36 2.08
N HIS A 200 -11.76 -0.73 0.80
CA HIS A 200 -11.77 -2.12 0.36
C HIS A 200 -13.05 -2.91 0.68
N THR A 201 -14.17 -2.18 0.81
CA THR A 201 -15.51 -2.75 0.98
C THR A 201 -16.43 -2.37 -0.16
N SER A 202 -17.58 -3.04 -0.25
CA SER A 202 -18.63 -2.73 -1.23
C SER A 202 -19.14 -1.29 -1.15
N LEU A 203 -18.98 -0.60 -0.03
CA LEU A 203 -19.30 0.83 0.14
C LEU A 203 -18.46 1.75 -0.76
N MET A 204 -17.31 1.27 -1.24
CA MET A 204 -16.38 2.03 -2.10
C MET A 204 -16.69 1.89 -3.61
N ARG A 205 -17.70 1.14 -4.04
CA ARG A 205 -17.99 0.92 -5.46
C ARG A 205 -18.15 2.21 -6.26
N GLY A 206 -18.92 3.17 -5.74
CA GLY A 206 -19.10 4.47 -6.40
C GLY A 206 -17.79 5.27 -6.52
N ALA A 207 -16.90 5.16 -5.52
CA ALA A 207 -15.55 5.74 -5.63
C ALA A 207 -14.73 5.04 -6.71
N GLY A 208 -14.85 3.71 -6.85
CA GLY A 208 -14.21 2.93 -7.90
C GLY A 208 -14.69 3.33 -9.30
N GLU A 209 -15.98 3.54 -9.51
CA GLU A 209 -16.55 3.99 -10.78
C GLU A 209 -15.98 5.36 -11.19
N ARG A 210 -15.98 6.33 -10.26
CA ARG A 210 -15.38 7.65 -10.47
C ARG A 210 -13.88 7.59 -10.78
N LEU A 211 -13.14 6.69 -10.09
CA LEU A 211 -11.73 6.44 -10.37
C LEU A 211 -11.56 5.87 -11.78
N GLY A 212 -12.44 4.96 -12.21
CA GLY A 212 -12.44 4.37 -13.53
C GLY A 212 -12.62 5.40 -14.64
N GLU A 213 -13.47 6.42 -14.43
CA GLU A 213 -13.62 7.54 -15.37
C GLU A 213 -12.31 8.30 -15.55
N ARG A 214 -11.57 8.54 -14.47
CA ARG A 214 -10.27 9.21 -14.53
C ARG A 214 -9.20 8.33 -15.17
N LEU A 215 -9.17 7.05 -14.86
CA LEU A 215 -8.22 6.08 -15.44
C LEU A 215 -8.40 5.93 -16.97
N ARG A 216 -9.62 6.04 -17.49
CA ARG A 216 -9.87 6.02 -18.95
C ARG A 216 -9.22 7.21 -19.67
N ALA A 217 -9.11 8.37 -19.00
CA ALA A 217 -8.50 9.57 -19.56
C ALA A 217 -6.97 9.60 -19.42
N LEU A 218 -6.38 8.67 -18.66
CA LEU A 218 -4.94 8.60 -18.45
C LEU A 218 -4.28 7.59 -19.39
N GLU A 219 -3.06 7.92 -19.82
CA GLU A 219 -2.19 6.98 -20.48
C GLU A 219 -1.70 5.95 -19.45
N VAL A 220 -2.05 4.69 -19.68
CA VAL A 220 -1.52 3.53 -18.95
C VAL A 220 -0.74 2.71 -19.96
N ARG A 221 0.52 2.40 -19.65
CA ARG A 221 1.44 1.64 -20.50
C ARG A 221 1.65 0.24 -19.94
N THR A 222 2.07 -0.68 -20.79
CA THR A 222 2.59 -1.98 -20.35
C THR A 222 3.76 -1.76 -19.38
N PRO A 223 3.73 -2.32 -18.17
CA PRO A 223 4.81 -2.14 -17.20
C PRO A 223 6.10 -2.81 -17.68
N ARG A 224 7.24 -2.15 -17.50
CA ARG A 224 8.58 -2.65 -17.85
C ARG A 224 9.11 -3.66 -16.82
N ILE A 225 8.51 -3.73 -15.66
CA ILE A 225 8.82 -4.65 -14.56
C ILE A 225 7.54 -5.43 -14.29
N ARG A 226 7.63 -6.73 -14.06
CA ARG A 226 6.46 -7.56 -13.74
C ARG A 226 5.71 -6.97 -12.54
N TYR A 227 4.48 -6.57 -12.77
CA TYR A 227 3.58 -6.06 -11.75
C TYR A 227 2.62 -7.17 -11.28
N VAL A 228 2.49 -7.31 -9.95
CA VAL A 228 1.56 -8.24 -9.30
C VAL A 228 0.57 -7.42 -8.47
N SER A 229 -0.73 -7.60 -8.70
CA SER A 229 -1.78 -6.89 -7.95
C SER A 229 -2.08 -7.57 -6.62
N ALA A 230 -2.38 -6.77 -5.60
CA ALA A 230 -2.81 -7.24 -4.29
C ALA A 230 -4.32 -7.58 -4.22
N VAL A 231 -5.06 -7.41 -5.29
CA VAL A 231 -6.48 -7.78 -5.39
C VAL A 231 -6.66 -9.29 -5.59
N ASP A 232 -5.88 -9.86 -6.50
CA ASP A 232 -6.02 -11.25 -6.95
C ASP A 232 -4.69 -12.03 -6.96
N ALA A 233 -3.59 -11.40 -6.53
CA ALA A 233 -2.23 -11.93 -6.57
C ALA A 233 -1.78 -12.31 -8.01
N GLY A 234 -2.46 -11.78 -9.01
CA GLY A 234 -2.21 -11.99 -10.44
C GLY A 234 -1.19 -11.01 -11.00
N ALA A 235 -0.46 -11.44 -12.03
CA ALA A 235 0.38 -10.55 -12.81
C ALA A 235 -0.47 -9.91 -13.94
N HIS A 236 -0.37 -8.57 -14.05
CA HIS A 236 -1.08 -7.78 -15.04
C HIS A 236 -0.10 -7.00 -15.90
N CYS A 237 -0.23 -7.08 -17.22
CA CYS A 237 0.65 -6.39 -18.17
C CYS A 237 -0.12 -5.52 -19.19
N GLU A 238 -1.36 -5.87 -19.49
CA GLU A 238 -2.16 -5.13 -20.45
C GLU A 238 -2.75 -3.86 -19.83
N PRO A 239 -2.64 -2.70 -20.50
CA PRO A 239 -3.12 -1.42 -19.97
C PRO A 239 -4.58 -1.42 -19.51
N ASP A 240 -5.47 -2.05 -20.27
CA ASP A 240 -6.90 -2.10 -19.92
C ASP A 240 -7.17 -3.03 -18.73
N ASP A 241 -6.43 -4.11 -18.60
CA ASP A 241 -6.50 -5.01 -17.45
C ASP A 241 -6.00 -4.31 -16.17
N ILE A 242 -4.91 -3.54 -16.29
CA ILE A 242 -4.40 -2.69 -15.19
C ILE A 242 -5.45 -1.66 -14.77
N ARG A 243 -6.13 -0.99 -15.70
CA ARG A 243 -7.22 -0.07 -15.36
C ARG A 243 -8.33 -0.77 -14.60
N GLN A 244 -8.76 -1.95 -15.05
CA GLN A 244 -9.83 -2.73 -14.44
C GLN A 244 -9.46 -3.18 -13.02
N VAL A 245 -8.23 -3.67 -12.83
CA VAL A 245 -7.79 -4.13 -11.50
C VAL A 245 -7.67 -2.98 -10.52
N LEU A 246 -7.23 -1.79 -10.94
CA LEU A 246 -7.16 -0.60 -10.10
C LEU A 246 -8.55 -0.07 -9.70
N VAL A 247 -9.54 -0.18 -10.59
CA VAL A 247 -10.93 0.15 -10.26
C VAL A 247 -11.49 -0.85 -9.24
N ARG A 248 -11.29 -2.14 -9.49
CA ARG A 248 -11.75 -3.22 -8.63
C ARG A 248 -11.11 -3.17 -7.23
N GLN A 249 -9.83 -2.76 -7.16
CA GLN A 249 -9.05 -2.67 -5.93
C GLN A 249 -9.73 -1.87 -4.82
N ILE A 250 -10.37 -0.76 -5.17
CA ILE A 250 -10.89 0.19 -4.18
C ILE A 250 -12.05 -0.40 -3.34
N SER A 251 -12.77 -1.38 -3.92
CA SER A 251 -13.91 -2.07 -3.30
C SER A 251 -13.69 -3.57 -3.09
N SER A 252 -12.45 -4.04 -3.20
CA SER A 252 -12.08 -5.45 -3.00
C SER A 252 -11.01 -5.58 -1.91
N PRO A 253 -11.00 -6.69 -1.16
CA PRO A 253 -10.01 -6.89 -0.11
C PRO A 253 -8.60 -7.00 -0.66
N VAL A 254 -7.63 -6.47 0.10
CA VAL A 254 -6.20 -6.70 -0.14
C VAL A 254 -5.85 -8.11 0.32
N ARG A 255 -5.25 -8.92 -0.56
CA ARG A 255 -4.84 -10.32 -0.32
C ARG A 255 -3.33 -10.42 -0.17
N TRP A 256 -2.77 -9.73 0.85
CA TRP A 256 -1.33 -9.57 0.98
C TRP A 256 -0.55 -10.89 1.12
N PRO A 257 -0.99 -11.92 1.88
CA PRO A 257 -0.28 -13.20 1.94
C PRO A 257 -0.17 -13.90 0.58
N GLN A 258 -1.23 -13.91 -0.22
CA GLN A 258 -1.21 -14.49 -1.56
C GLN A 258 -0.30 -13.67 -2.49
N THR A 259 -0.39 -12.35 -2.40
CA THR A 259 0.44 -11.41 -3.17
C THR A 259 1.93 -11.61 -2.88
N LEU A 260 2.30 -11.68 -1.59
CA LEU A 260 3.69 -11.91 -1.22
C LEU A 260 4.23 -13.24 -1.77
N ARG A 261 3.44 -14.32 -1.70
CA ARG A 261 3.84 -15.61 -2.27
C ARG A 261 4.05 -15.53 -3.78
N ALA A 262 3.20 -14.80 -4.50
CA ALA A 262 3.35 -14.59 -5.95
C ALA A 262 4.57 -13.70 -6.28
N VAL A 263 4.86 -12.69 -5.45
CA VAL A 263 6.02 -11.79 -5.59
C VAL A 263 7.32 -12.51 -5.28
N SER A 264 7.35 -13.36 -4.25
CA SER A 264 8.55 -14.08 -3.81
C SER A 264 8.74 -15.44 -4.50
N ALA A 265 7.93 -15.76 -5.51
CA ALA A 265 8.05 -17.02 -6.23
C ALA A 265 9.31 -17.10 -7.09
N GLY A 266 9.77 -18.31 -7.34
CA GLY A 266 10.93 -18.58 -8.21
C GLY A 266 12.26 -18.19 -7.55
N ALA A 267 13.12 -17.51 -8.30
CA ALA A 267 14.48 -17.15 -7.90
C ALA A 267 14.60 -15.87 -7.07
N ILE A 268 13.50 -15.34 -6.54
CA ILE A 268 13.52 -14.14 -5.69
C ILE A 268 14.14 -14.50 -4.34
N ALA A 269 15.29 -13.90 -4.04
CA ALA A 269 16.03 -14.07 -2.79
C ALA A 269 15.77 -12.94 -1.79
N GLN A 270 15.26 -11.79 -2.27
CA GLN A 270 15.01 -10.63 -1.44
C GLN A 270 13.71 -9.95 -1.82
N VAL A 271 12.92 -9.57 -0.80
CA VAL A 271 11.77 -8.67 -0.95
C VAL A 271 12.07 -7.41 -0.15
N ILE A 272 12.12 -6.29 -0.84
CA ILE A 272 12.56 -5.01 -0.30
C ILE A 272 11.37 -4.06 -0.27
N GLU A 273 11.04 -3.53 0.90
CA GLU A 273 10.04 -2.48 1.07
C GLU A 273 10.65 -1.14 0.65
N CYS A 274 10.08 -0.54 -0.39
CA CYS A 274 10.53 0.72 -0.98
C CYS A 274 9.53 1.83 -0.64
N GLY A 275 9.85 2.64 0.34
CA GLY A 275 8.98 3.70 0.85
C GLY A 275 9.14 3.90 2.36
N PRO A 276 8.27 4.71 3.00
CA PRO A 276 8.41 5.01 4.41
C PRO A 276 8.02 3.83 5.30
N GLY A 277 8.77 3.65 6.39
CA GLY A 277 8.53 2.64 7.41
C GLY A 277 8.93 1.22 6.97
N LYS A 278 8.51 0.26 7.78
CA LYS A 278 8.82 -1.19 7.61
C LYS A 278 7.62 -2.08 7.95
N VAL A 279 6.42 -1.58 7.66
CA VAL A 279 5.17 -2.29 7.96
C VAL A 279 5.07 -3.57 7.13
N LEU A 280 5.29 -3.49 5.82
CA LEU A 280 5.25 -4.66 4.94
C LEU A 280 6.36 -5.65 5.26
N THR A 281 7.56 -5.17 5.57
CA THR A 281 8.68 -6.01 6.01
C THR A 281 8.31 -6.82 7.26
N GLY A 282 7.61 -6.20 8.22
CA GLY A 282 7.09 -6.88 9.40
C GLY A 282 6.01 -7.92 9.09
N LEU A 283 5.12 -7.64 8.15
CA LEU A 283 4.09 -8.57 7.67
C LEU A 283 4.72 -9.72 6.90
N ASN A 284 5.63 -9.42 5.98
CA ASN A 284 6.29 -10.39 5.10
C ASN A 284 7.02 -11.48 5.90
N ARG A 285 7.72 -11.12 6.98
CA ARG A 285 8.39 -12.07 7.89
C ARG A 285 7.43 -13.00 8.62
N ARG A 286 6.17 -12.65 8.76
CA ARG A 286 5.12 -13.50 9.35
C ARG A 286 4.49 -14.44 8.33
N ILE A 287 4.42 -14.00 7.06
CA ILE A 287 3.79 -14.74 5.97
C ILE A 287 4.74 -15.82 5.43
N GLU A 288 6.00 -15.45 5.21
CA GLU A 288 6.97 -16.33 4.55
C GLU A 288 8.22 -16.48 5.43
N ARG A 289 8.63 -17.73 5.64
CA ARG A 289 9.73 -18.08 6.54
C ARG A 289 10.82 -18.93 5.85
N ARG A 290 10.87 -18.88 4.52
CA ARG A 290 11.90 -19.56 3.76
C ARG A 290 13.28 -19.02 4.17
N ALA A 291 14.24 -19.92 4.39
CA ALA A 291 15.59 -19.56 4.82
C ALA A 291 16.40 -18.84 3.72
N ASP A 292 16.04 -19.05 2.46
CA ASP A 292 16.66 -18.46 1.27
C ASP A 292 16.03 -17.11 0.86
N LEU A 293 15.07 -16.60 1.64
CA LEU A 293 14.38 -15.34 1.37
C LEU A 293 14.63 -14.33 2.50
N SER A 294 15.15 -13.16 2.16
CA SER A 294 15.35 -12.06 3.10
C SER A 294 14.38 -10.91 2.86
N PHE A 295 14.07 -10.15 3.92
CA PHE A 295 13.19 -8.99 3.90
C PHE A 295 13.93 -7.76 4.41
N LEU A 296 13.99 -6.72 3.57
CA LEU A 296 14.68 -5.45 3.83
C LEU A 296 13.68 -4.29 3.69
N ALA A 297 14.05 -3.12 4.24
CA ALA A 297 13.30 -1.87 4.07
C ALA A 297 14.30 -0.73 3.81
N LEU A 298 13.93 0.21 2.95
CA LEU A 298 14.76 1.36 2.57
C LEU A 298 14.32 2.61 3.37
N GLU A 299 14.77 2.73 4.61
CA GLU A 299 14.37 3.81 5.52
C GLU A 299 15.39 4.97 5.57
N ASP A 300 16.67 4.67 5.33
CA ASP A 300 17.79 5.60 5.47
C ASP A 300 18.96 5.24 4.52
N PRO A 301 20.01 6.07 4.42
CA PRO A 301 21.16 5.78 3.56
C PRO A 301 21.88 4.46 3.87
N ALA A 302 21.95 4.07 5.13
CA ALA A 302 22.60 2.81 5.52
C ALA A 302 21.83 1.58 5.04
N SER A 303 20.48 1.62 5.13
CA SER A 303 19.62 0.56 4.63
C SER A 303 19.66 0.44 3.09
N ILE A 304 19.77 1.57 2.37
CA ILE A 304 20.01 1.56 0.90
C ILE A 304 21.35 0.89 0.60
N ALA A 305 22.44 1.29 1.26
CA ALA A 305 23.75 0.69 1.06
C ALA A 305 23.77 -0.82 1.34
N SER A 306 23.12 -1.24 2.44
CA SER A 306 22.98 -2.66 2.78
C SER A 306 22.18 -3.44 1.74
N ALA A 307 21.10 -2.87 1.23
CA ALA A 307 20.28 -3.50 0.21
C ALA A 307 21.02 -3.59 -1.15
N LEU A 308 21.80 -2.56 -1.51
CA LEU A 308 22.66 -2.59 -2.70
C LEU A 308 23.67 -3.74 -2.63
N THR A 309 24.38 -3.87 -1.51
CA THR A 309 25.32 -4.99 -1.30
C THR A 309 24.62 -6.34 -1.41
N ALA A 310 23.44 -6.47 -0.79
CA ALA A 310 22.69 -7.72 -0.80
C ALA A 310 22.18 -8.10 -2.21
N THR A 311 21.77 -7.12 -3.04
CA THR A 311 21.21 -7.38 -4.39
C THR A 311 22.29 -7.61 -5.45
N GLN A 312 23.47 -7.00 -5.31
CA GLN A 312 24.56 -7.13 -6.29
C GLN A 312 25.26 -8.49 -6.20
N GLY A 313 25.13 -9.20 -5.08
CA GLY A 313 25.92 -10.41 -4.78
C GLY A 313 27.40 -10.07 -4.59
N ASP A 314 28.14 -10.97 -3.97
CA ASP A 314 29.60 -10.86 -3.97
C ASP A 314 30.11 -11.02 -5.42
N LEU A 315 30.44 -9.92 -6.07
CA LEU A 315 31.15 -9.90 -7.37
C LEU A 315 32.57 -10.44 -7.25
N HIS A 316 32.95 -10.98 -6.08
CA HIS A 316 34.27 -11.46 -5.71
C HIS A 316 34.24 -12.86 -5.03
N ALA A 317 33.38 -13.76 -5.50
CA ALA A 317 33.50 -15.16 -5.13
C ALA A 317 33.99 -16.01 -6.31
#